data_7d7e1e97268d69307a677d54f5202e45
#
_entry.id   7d7e1e97268d69307a677d54f5202e45
#
_cell.length_a   1.000
_cell.length_b   1.000
_cell.length_c   1.000
_cell.angle_alpha   90.00
_cell.angle_beta   90.00
_cell.angle_gamma   90.00
#
_symmetry.space_group_name_H-M   'P 1'
#
loop_
_entity.id
_entity.type
_entity.pdbx_description
1 polymer ?
#
loop_
_entity_poly.entity_id
_entity_poly.type
_entity_poly.pdbx_seq_one_letter_code
_entity_poly.pdbx_strand_id
1 'polypeptide(L)'
;YATGEYSMKQLETIFWDKGYRNHNGNKIAHTTMSNMIANPKYKGYYVGNKVKVVDMFTKKQKFLPPEEWIMFKDETGEIVPAIVTEEIWDQANAVLKKRSEDVKARQGISNHANLLTGKLYCTHCGAAYYRRDTVDRSGNKNSKWVCSGKIKNGSDSCPSFAVYESEI
;
A
#
# COMPACT_ATOMS: atom_id res chain seq x y z
N TYR A 1 11.31 4.89 -8.09
CA TYR A 1 9.94 4.37 -8.19
C TYR A 1 9.35 4.59 -9.57
N ALA A 2 9.59 5.75 -10.19
CA ALA A 2 9.11 6.10 -11.53
C ALA A 2 9.51 5.08 -12.62
N THR A 3 10.67 4.46 -12.49
CA THR A 3 11.16 3.39 -13.39
C THR A 3 10.31 2.10 -13.32
N GLY A 4 9.49 1.94 -12.28
CA GLY A 4 8.72 0.72 -12.04
C GLY A 4 9.50 -0.48 -11.50
N GLU A 5 10.82 -0.39 -11.37
CA GLU A 5 11.70 -1.49 -10.95
C GLU A 5 11.52 -1.86 -9.47
N TYR A 6 11.32 -0.87 -8.62
CA TYR A 6 11.25 -1.07 -7.17
C TYR A 6 9.81 -1.01 -6.64
N SER A 7 9.45 -1.98 -5.82
CA SER A 7 8.23 -1.91 -5.01
C SER A 7 8.41 -0.94 -3.83
N MET A 8 7.30 -0.48 -3.23
CA MET A 8 7.36 0.35 -2.01
C MET A 8 8.08 -0.36 -0.86
N LYS A 9 7.92 -1.69 -0.75
CA LYS A 9 8.58 -2.48 0.30
C LYS A 9 10.10 -2.55 0.11
N GLN A 10 10.55 -2.68 -1.13
CA GLN A 10 11.97 -2.61 -1.45
C GLN A 10 12.55 -1.23 -1.17
N LEU A 11 11.83 -0.15 -1.51
CA LEU A 11 12.24 1.22 -1.20
C LEU A 11 12.32 1.47 0.31
N GLU A 12 11.38 0.93 1.10
CA GLU A 12 11.43 0.99 2.56
C GLU A 12 12.74 0.39 3.10
N THR A 13 13.16 -0.76 2.56
CA THR A 13 14.41 -1.42 2.93
C THR A 13 15.62 -0.60 2.49
N ILE A 14 15.66 -0.16 1.23
CA ILE A 14 16.75 0.67 0.69
C ILE A 14 16.93 1.96 1.50
N PHE A 15 15.83 2.63 1.88
CA PHE A 15 15.90 3.83 2.70
C PHE A 15 16.42 3.54 4.11
N TRP A 16 15.99 2.42 4.67
CA TRP A 16 16.51 1.97 5.97
C TRP A 16 18.00 1.70 5.93
N ASP A 17 18.50 1.00 4.92
CA ASP A 17 19.92 0.66 4.75
C ASP A 17 20.78 1.90 4.51
N LYS A 18 20.22 2.90 3.80
CA LYS A 18 20.86 4.22 3.60
C LYS A 18 20.78 5.15 4.82
N GLY A 19 20.18 4.72 5.92
CA GLY A 19 20.08 5.53 7.13
C GLY A 19 18.91 6.50 7.19
N TYR A 20 18.01 6.54 6.19
CA TYR A 20 16.83 7.40 6.23
C TYR A 20 15.81 6.87 7.23
N ARG A 21 15.34 7.74 8.10
CA ARG A 21 14.41 7.43 9.19
C ARG A 21 13.25 8.41 9.19
N ASN A 22 12.13 7.99 9.74
CA ASN A 22 11.05 8.92 10.06
C ASN A 22 11.41 9.73 11.32
N HIS A 23 10.55 10.70 11.68
CA HIS A 23 10.70 11.52 12.88
C HIS A 23 10.95 10.71 14.19
N ASN A 24 10.39 9.51 14.29
CA ASN A 24 10.55 8.65 15.48
C ASN A 24 11.73 7.66 15.38
N GLY A 25 12.62 7.82 14.41
CA GLY A 25 13.77 6.93 14.20
C GLY A 25 13.42 5.58 13.55
N ASN A 26 12.16 5.34 13.15
CA ASN A 26 11.70 4.10 12.54
C ASN A 26 11.79 4.14 11.01
N LYS A 27 11.51 3.00 10.37
CA LYS A 27 11.36 2.91 8.91
C LYS A 27 10.29 3.87 8.41
N ILE A 28 10.52 4.45 7.22
CA ILE A 28 9.52 5.28 6.55
C ILE A 28 8.39 4.38 6.06
N ALA A 29 7.19 4.60 6.58
CA ALA A 29 6.05 3.75 6.26
C ALA A 29 5.65 3.84 4.78
N HIS A 30 5.18 2.73 4.23
CA HIS A 30 4.65 2.61 2.87
C HIS A 30 3.61 3.70 2.52
N THR A 31 2.69 3.99 3.45
CA THR A 31 1.67 5.05 3.27
C THR A 31 2.29 6.43 3.16
N THR A 32 3.33 6.71 3.94
CA THR A 32 4.07 7.98 3.87
C THR A 32 4.73 8.15 2.50
N MET A 33 5.41 7.10 2.01
CA MET A 33 6.05 7.13 0.69
C MET A 33 5.03 7.30 -0.45
N SER A 34 3.88 6.62 -0.37
CA SER A 34 2.79 6.78 -1.34
C SER A 34 2.26 8.22 -1.36
N ASN A 35 2.07 8.82 -0.17
CA ASN A 35 1.62 10.20 -0.06
C ASN A 35 2.68 11.20 -0.57
N MET A 36 3.96 10.92 -0.38
CA MET A 36 5.04 11.75 -0.96
C MET A 36 5.00 11.72 -2.48
N ILE A 37 4.88 10.53 -3.09
CA ILE A 37 4.81 10.39 -4.56
C ILE A 37 3.57 11.09 -5.12
N ALA A 38 2.44 10.99 -4.45
CA ALA A 38 1.17 11.59 -4.89
C ALA A 38 1.08 13.10 -4.64
N ASN A 39 2.02 13.71 -3.91
CA ASN A 39 1.93 15.11 -3.55
C ASN A 39 2.38 16.04 -4.67
N PRO A 40 1.48 16.85 -5.28
CA PRO A 40 1.83 17.73 -6.41
C PRO A 40 2.80 18.86 -6.05
N LYS A 41 3.02 19.13 -4.76
CA LYS A 41 4.00 20.13 -4.34
C LYS A 41 5.42 19.80 -4.82
N TYR A 42 5.75 18.51 -4.94
CA TYR A 42 7.09 18.10 -5.40
C TYR A 42 7.36 18.44 -6.87
N LYS A 43 6.32 18.63 -7.70
CA LYS A 43 6.45 19.13 -9.06
C LYS A 43 6.23 20.64 -9.20
N GLY A 44 6.21 21.38 -8.08
CA GLY A 44 6.10 22.83 -8.08
C GLY A 44 4.68 23.39 -8.14
N TYR A 45 3.68 22.61 -7.67
CA TYR A 45 2.29 23.07 -7.64
C TYR A 45 1.85 23.44 -6.22
N TYR A 46 1.26 24.59 -6.08
CA TYR A 46 0.50 24.93 -4.88
C TYR A 46 -0.83 24.18 -4.89
N VAL A 47 -1.19 23.61 -3.74
CA VAL A 47 -2.42 22.81 -3.61
C VAL A 47 -3.20 23.24 -2.39
N GLY A 48 -4.40 23.74 -2.62
CA GLY A 48 -5.35 24.15 -1.59
C GLY A 48 -6.68 23.42 -1.70
N ASN A 49 -7.63 23.78 -0.83
CA ASN A 49 -9.00 23.28 -0.81
C ASN A 49 -9.12 21.73 -0.79
N LYS A 50 -8.23 21.04 -0.07
CA LYS A 50 -8.24 19.56 0.03
C LYS A 50 -9.37 19.03 0.92
N VAL A 51 -9.93 19.88 1.77
CA VAL A 51 -10.90 19.51 2.81
C VAL A 51 -12.04 20.51 2.82
N LYS A 52 -13.27 20.02 2.90
CA LYS A 52 -14.48 20.81 3.07
C LYS A 52 -15.09 20.52 4.43
N VAL A 53 -15.44 21.56 5.18
CA VAL A 53 -16.24 21.42 6.39
C VAL A 53 -17.69 21.12 6.00
N VAL A 54 -18.19 19.96 6.42
CA VAL A 54 -19.56 19.50 6.10
C VAL A 54 -20.56 20.02 7.12
N ASP A 55 -20.13 20.08 8.38
CA ASP A 55 -20.95 20.57 9.49
C ASP A 55 -20.13 21.55 10.33
N MET A 56 -20.64 22.79 10.41
CA MET A 56 -19.96 23.89 11.10
C MET A 56 -19.98 23.71 12.62
N PHE A 57 -21.01 23.07 13.18
CA PHE A 57 -21.17 22.90 14.63
C PHE A 57 -20.27 21.78 15.17
N THR A 58 -20.25 20.64 14.49
CA THR A 58 -19.40 19.50 14.87
C THR A 58 -18.00 19.57 14.27
N LYS A 59 -17.72 20.55 13.40
CA LYS A 59 -16.48 20.71 12.62
C LYS A 59 -16.11 19.46 11.82
N LYS A 60 -17.10 18.65 11.46
CA LYS A 60 -16.91 17.45 10.65
C LYS A 60 -16.40 17.83 9.27
N GLN A 61 -15.28 17.22 8.89
CA GLN A 61 -14.61 17.48 7.63
C GLN A 61 -14.73 16.27 6.69
N LYS A 62 -14.77 16.57 5.39
CA LYS A 62 -14.69 15.57 4.31
C LYS A 62 -13.53 15.94 3.41
N PHE A 63 -12.66 14.95 3.12
CA PHE A 63 -11.62 15.11 2.11
C PHE A 63 -12.25 15.13 0.72
N LEU A 64 -11.84 16.11 -0.06
CA LEU A 64 -12.27 16.26 -1.45
C LEU A 64 -11.39 15.39 -2.36
N PRO A 65 -11.95 14.88 -3.47
CA PRO A 65 -11.16 14.20 -4.48
C PRO A 65 -10.21 15.20 -5.18
N PRO A 66 -9.09 14.73 -5.76
CA PRO A 66 -8.08 15.59 -6.37
C PRO A 66 -8.59 16.54 -7.46
N GLU A 67 -9.68 16.17 -8.14
CA GLU A 67 -10.32 16.96 -9.19
C GLU A 67 -10.99 18.24 -8.66
N GLU A 68 -11.35 18.25 -7.37
CA GLU A 68 -11.95 19.39 -6.68
C GLU A 68 -10.91 20.28 -5.96
N TRP A 69 -9.62 19.89 -5.99
CA TRP A 69 -8.57 20.67 -5.37
C TRP A 69 -8.26 21.92 -6.19
N ILE A 70 -7.93 23.01 -5.52
CA ILE A 70 -7.41 24.20 -6.18
C ILE A 70 -5.91 24.01 -6.35
N MET A 71 -5.46 23.88 -7.59
CA MET A 71 -4.06 23.69 -7.93
C MET A 71 -3.62 24.74 -8.94
N PHE A 72 -2.45 25.35 -8.70
CA PHE A 72 -1.78 26.20 -9.65
C PHE A 72 -0.27 26.02 -9.56
N LYS A 73 0.40 26.16 -10.70
CA LYS A 73 1.85 26.03 -10.80
C LYS A 73 2.51 27.30 -10.25
N ASP A 74 3.56 27.13 -9.48
CA ASP A 74 4.42 28.22 -9.06
C ASP A 74 5.53 28.39 -10.13
N GLU A 75 5.30 29.31 -11.06
CA GLU A 75 6.23 29.57 -12.16
C GLU A 75 7.56 30.15 -11.70
N THR A 76 7.56 30.85 -10.59
CA THR A 76 8.78 31.45 -10.01
C THR A 76 9.57 30.50 -9.13
N GLY A 77 8.90 29.47 -8.58
CA GLY A 77 9.50 28.54 -7.61
C GLY A 77 9.84 29.18 -6.26
N GLU A 78 9.32 30.36 -5.97
CA GLU A 78 9.58 31.07 -4.70
C GLU A 78 8.78 30.48 -3.54
N ILE A 79 7.55 30.03 -3.80
CA ILE A 79 6.64 29.53 -2.76
C ILE A 79 6.76 28.00 -2.67
N VAL A 80 6.72 27.31 -3.83
CA VAL A 80 6.77 25.86 -3.92
C VAL A 80 7.78 25.43 -4.99
N PRO A 81 9.08 25.41 -4.67
CA PRO A 81 10.09 25.00 -5.64
C PRO A 81 9.89 23.54 -6.07
N ALA A 82 9.97 23.29 -7.37
CA ALA A 82 9.90 21.93 -7.91
C ALA A 82 11.16 21.15 -7.51
N ILE A 83 10.97 19.97 -6.95
CA ILE A 83 12.05 19.04 -6.58
C ILE A 83 12.26 17.99 -7.68
N VAL A 84 11.19 17.66 -8.40
CA VAL A 84 11.18 16.72 -9.53
C VAL A 84 10.50 17.37 -10.72
N THR A 85 10.83 16.91 -11.94
CA THR A 85 10.12 17.36 -13.16
C THR A 85 8.70 16.81 -13.21
N GLU A 86 7.83 17.44 -13.96
CA GLU A 86 6.45 16.99 -14.14
C GLU A 86 6.40 15.58 -14.73
N GLU A 87 7.28 15.27 -15.70
CA GLU A 87 7.35 13.98 -16.36
C GLU A 87 7.68 12.84 -15.35
N ILE A 88 8.65 13.05 -14.48
CA ILE A 88 9.04 12.06 -13.45
C ILE A 88 7.90 11.88 -12.46
N TRP A 89 7.24 12.98 -12.07
CA TRP A 89 6.10 12.90 -11.16
C TRP A 89 4.93 12.14 -11.78
N ASP A 90 4.60 12.42 -13.04
CA ASP A 90 3.51 11.77 -13.77
C ASP A 90 3.80 10.27 -13.97
N GLN A 91 5.03 9.91 -14.35
CA GLN A 91 5.46 8.51 -14.45
C GLN A 91 5.33 7.77 -13.13
N ALA A 92 5.79 8.36 -12.03
CA ALA A 92 5.69 7.75 -10.71
C ALA A 92 4.23 7.53 -10.29
N ASN A 93 3.34 8.48 -10.58
CA ASN A 93 1.92 8.36 -10.27
C ASN A 93 1.19 7.36 -11.18
N ALA A 94 1.58 7.25 -12.46
CA ALA A 94 1.08 6.21 -13.35
C ALA A 94 1.41 4.80 -12.83
N VAL A 95 2.66 4.59 -12.38
CA VAL A 95 3.07 3.32 -11.75
C VAL A 95 2.28 3.06 -10.47
N LEU A 96 2.08 4.08 -9.63
CA LEU A 96 1.32 3.97 -8.38
C LEU A 96 -0.14 3.58 -8.65
N LYS A 97 -0.78 4.23 -9.61
CA LYS A 97 -2.16 3.96 -10.03
C LYS A 97 -2.31 2.53 -10.57
N LYS A 98 -1.47 2.14 -11.53
CA LYS A 98 -1.47 0.80 -12.11
C LYS A 98 -1.35 -0.29 -11.04
N ARG A 99 -0.39 -0.15 -10.13
CA ARG A 99 -0.21 -1.11 -9.01
C ARG A 99 -1.40 -1.17 -8.07
N SER A 100 -2.06 -0.02 -7.82
CA SER A 100 -3.28 0.02 -7.01
C SER A 100 -4.45 -0.70 -7.69
N GLU A 101 -4.61 -0.51 -8.99
CA GLU A 101 -5.63 -1.20 -9.79
C GLU A 101 -5.39 -2.71 -9.82
N ASP A 102 -4.15 -3.16 -10.02
CA ASP A 102 -3.75 -4.57 -9.99
C ASP A 102 -4.04 -5.23 -8.62
N VAL A 103 -3.85 -4.49 -7.52
CA VAL A 103 -4.19 -4.98 -6.18
C VAL A 103 -5.70 -5.08 -6.01
N LYS A 104 -6.46 -4.06 -6.41
CA LYS A 104 -7.93 -4.06 -6.34
C LYS A 104 -8.54 -5.18 -7.17
N ALA A 105 -8.04 -5.40 -8.39
CA ALA A 105 -8.49 -6.48 -9.26
C ALA A 105 -8.30 -7.87 -8.61
N ARG A 106 -7.20 -8.05 -7.86
CA ARG A 106 -6.93 -9.31 -7.14
C ARG A 106 -7.74 -9.46 -5.86
N GLN A 107 -8.11 -8.38 -5.18
CA GLN A 107 -8.87 -8.41 -3.93
C GLN A 107 -10.33 -8.86 -4.11
N GLY A 108 -10.91 -8.68 -5.30
CA GLY A 108 -12.29 -9.10 -5.59
C GLY A 108 -12.49 -10.60 -5.82
N ILE A 109 -11.41 -11.40 -5.84
CA ILE A 109 -11.46 -12.82 -6.22
C ILE A 109 -11.64 -13.76 -5.03
N SER A 110 -11.36 -13.31 -3.79
CA SER A 110 -11.44 -14.16 -2.61
C SER A 110 -12.82 -14.08 -1.95
N ASN A 111 -13.62 -15.12 -2.11
CA ASN A 111 -14.82 -15.32 -1.30
C ASN A 111 -14.40 -15.85 0.09
N HIS A 112 -14.45 -14.98 1.10
CA HIS A 112 -14.05 -15.31 2.47
C HIS A 112 -15.12 -16.05 3.29
N ALA A 113 -16.16 -16.58 2.67
CA ALA A 113 -17.26 -17.28 3.32
C ALA A 113 -16.93 -18.73 3.71
N ASN A 114 -15.72 -19.01 4.20
CA ASN A 114 -15.35 -20.32 4.74
C ASN A 114 -15.60 -20.35 6.26
N LEU A 115 -16.14 -21.48 6.77
CA LEU A 115 -16.46 -21.68 8.19
C LEU A 115 -15.27 -21.51 9.15
N LEU A 116 -14.06 -21.72 8.68
CA LEU A 116 -12.83 -21.63 9.46
C LEU A 116 -12.18 -20.26 9.41
N THR A 117 -12.70 -19.33 8.60
CA THR A 117 -12.16 -17.97 8.51
C THR A 117 -12.21 -17.27 9.85
N GLY A 118 -11.06 -16.82 10.34
CA GLY A 118 -10.93 -16.15 11.65
C GLY A 118 -10.92 -17.07 12.86
N LYS A 119 -10.98 -18.40 12.67
CA LYS A 119 -10.99 -19.38 13.78
C LYS A 119 -9.68 -20.16 13.91
N LEU A 120 -8.84 -20.18 12.88
CA LEU A 120 -7.56 -20.87 12.90
C LEU A 120 -6.43 -19.92 13.27
N TYR A 121 -5.66 -20.30 14.28
CA TYR A 121 -4.51 -19.51 14.76
C TYR A 121 -3.24 -20.37 14.79
N CYS A 122 -2.12 -19.73 14.48
CA CYS A 122 -0.82 -20.39 14.50
C CYS A 122 -0.35 -20.62 15.94
N THR A 123 -0.01 -21.85 16.28
CA THR A 123 0.51 -22.23 17.61
C THR A 123 1.91 -21.67 17.88
N HIS A 124 2.68 -21.33 16.84
CA HIS A 124 4.03 -20.78 16.98
C HIS A 124 4.07 -19.27 17.21
N CYS A 125 3.24 -18.50 16.48
CA CYS A 125 3.31 -17.04 16.51
C CYS A 125 1.98 -16.35 16.86
N GLY A 126 0.92 -17.09 17.15
CA GLY A 126 -0.39 -16.56 17.50
C GLY A 126 -1.17 -15.88 16.37
N ALA A 127 -0.58 -15.75 15.18
CA ALA A 127 -1.22 -15.07 14.06
C ALA A 127 -2.32 -15.92 13.43
N ALA A 128 -3.38 -15.28 12.94
CA ALA A 128 -4.46 -15.99 12.24
C ALA A 128 -3.98 -16.63 10.95
N TYR A 129 -4.57 -17.75 10.58
CA TYR A 129 -4.37 -18.37 9.28
C TYR A 129 -5.27 -17.70 8.23
N TYR A 130 -4.72 -17.50 7.03
CA TYR A 130 -5.46 -17.00 5.87
C TYR A 130 -5.63 -18.09 4.84
N ARG A 131 -6.84 -18.23 4.33
CA ARG A 131 -7.15 -19.14 3.23
C ARG A 131 -6.56 -18.60 1.93
N ARG A 132 -5.90 -19.47 1.19
CA ARG A 132 -5.37 -19.20 -0.15
C ARG A 132 -5.76 -20.30 -1.11
N ASP A 133 -6.34 -19.88 -2.21
CA ASP A 133 -6.60 -20.76 -3.34
C ASP A 133 -5.38 -20.75 -4.27
N THR A 134 -4.90 -21.92 -4.61
CA THR A 134 -3.78 -22.13 -5.54
C THR A 134 -4.22 -23.07 -6.64
N VAL A 135 -3.69 -22.87 -7.83
CA VAL A 135 -3.89 -23.77 -8.96
C VAL A 135 -2.57 -24.50 -9.18
N ASP A 136 -2.60 -25.82 -9.24
CA ASP A 136 -1.44 -26.63 -9.53
C ASP A 136 -1.08 -26.58 -11.04
N ARG A 137 0.03 -27.21 -11.42
CA ARG A 137 0.48 -27.26 -12.82
C ARG A 137 -0.49 -28.01 -13.73
N SER A 138 -1.36 -28.84 -13.18
CA SER A 138 -2.37 -29.63 -13.88
C SER A 138 -3.72 -28.89 -13.97
N GLY A 139 -3.82 -27.67 -13.45
CA GLY A 139 -5.04 -26.86 -13.46
C GLY A 139 -6.01 -27.14 -12.32
N ASN A 140 -5.68 -28.03 -11.37
CA ASN A 140 -6.56 -28.32 -10.24
C ASN A 140 -6.47 -27.21 -9.20
N LYS A 141 -7.63 -26.81 -8.67
CA LYS A 141 -7.72 -25.82 -7.59
C LYS A 141 -7.51 -26.53 -6.25
N ASN A 142 -6.51 -26.06 -5.51
CA ASN A 142 -6.21 -26.50 -4.16
C ASN A 142 -6.31 -25.33 -3.21
N SER A 143 -7.09 -25.49 -2.15
CA SER A 143 -7.23 -24.48 -1.09
C SER A 143 -6.38 -24.87 0.11
N LYS A 144 -5.63 -23.92 0.63
CA LYS A 144 -4.76 -24.14 1.80
C LYS A 144 -4.82 -22.95 2.76
N TRP A 145 -4.58 -23.21 4.01
CA TRP A 145 -4.45 -22.23 5.07
C TRP A 145 -2.98 -21.96 5.36
N VAL A 146 -2.61 -20.69 5.41
CA VAL A 146 -1.22 -20.26 5.63
C VAL A 146 -1.20 -19.21 6.74
N CYS A 147 -0.22 -19.32 7.64
CA CYS A 147 -0.02 -18.38 8.72
C CYS A 147 0.17 -16.95 8.18
N SER A 148 -0.62 -16.00 8.68
CA SER A 148 -0.53 -14.60 8.23
C SER A 148 0.78 -13.94 8.68
N GLY A 149 1.38 -14.37 9.78
CA GLY A 149 2.70 -13.93 10.21
C GLY A 149 3.77 -14.28 9.17
N LYS A 150 3.76 -15.51 8.68
CA LYS A 150 4.65 -15.98 7.61
C LYS A 150 4.44 -15.22 6.29
N ILE A 151 3.18 -14.90 5.95
CA ILE A 151 2.84 -14.14 4.75
C ILE A 151 3.35 -12.70 4.84
N LYS A 152 3.21 -12.06 5.99
CA LYS A 152 3.53 -10.63 6.19
C LYS A 152 5.03 -10.39 6.38
N ASN A 153 5.69 -11.28 7.11
CA ASN A 153 7.07 -11.08 7.58
C ASN A 153 8.11 -11.96 6.87
N GLY A 154 7.67 -12.81 5.93
CA GLY A 154 8.54 -13.72 5.18
C GLY A 154 8.50 -15.16 5.71
N SER A 155 9.05 -16.10 4.90
CA SER A 155 9.02 -17.54 5.20
C SER A 155 9.74 -17.92 6.50
N ASP A 156 10.79 -17.18 6.84
CA ASP A 156 11.64 -17.48 7.99
C ASP A 156 11.10 -16.94 9.32
N SER A 157 10.07 -16.11 9.27
CA SER A 157 9.47 -15.47 10.46
C SER A 157 8.64 -16.45 11.30
N CYS A 158 8.24 -17.60 10.75
CA CYS A 158 7.43 -18.58 11.47
C CYS A 158 7.64 -19.97 10.89
N PRO A 159 7.94 -21.01 11.69
CA PRO A 159 8.16 -22.38 11.23
C PRO A 159 6.87 -23.11 10.84
N SER A 160 5.71 -22.47 10.92
CA SER A 160 4.42 -23.09 10.63
C SER A 160 4.32 -23.63 9.20
N PHE A 161 3.60 -24.72 9.03
CA PHE A 161 3.28 -25.31 7.75
C PHE A 161 1.96 -24.78 7.19
N ALA A 162 1.77 -24.89 5.88
CA ALA A 162 0.47 -24.72 5.26
C ALA A 162 -0.36 -25.97 5.53
N VAL A 163 -1.64 -25.78 5.87
CA VAL A 163 -2.61 -26.87 6.09
C VAL A 163 -3.56 -26.88 4.89
N TYR A 164 -3.67 -27.99 4.21
CA TYR A 164 -4.60 -28.12 3.09
C TYR A 164 -6.01 -28.34 3.58
N GLU A 165 -6.98 -27.78 2.85
CA GLU A 165 -8.40 -27.89 3.21
C GLU A 165 -8.90 -29.35 3.17
N SER A 166 -8.25 -30.20 2.40
CA SER A 166 -8.49 -31.65 2.34
C SER A 166 -8.01 -32.42 3.58
N GLU A 167 -7.22 -31.78 4.46
CA GLU A 167 -6.66 -32.39 5.68
C GLU A 167 -7.44 -32.00 6.94
N ILE A 168 -8.44 -31.12 6.82
CA ILE A 168 -9.30 -30.63 7.90
C ILE A 168 -10.70 -31.22 7.81
#